data_73cad7118cbc7db08013393867bbac31
#
_entry.id   73cad7118cbc7db08013393867bbac31
#
_cell.length_a   1.000
_cell.length_b   1.000
_cell.length_c   1.000
_cell.angle_alpha   90.00
_cell.angle_beta   90.00
_cell.angle_gamma   90.00
#
_symmetry.space_group_name_H-M   'P 1'
#
loop_
_entity.id
_entity.type
_entity.pdbx_description
1 polymer ?
#
loop_
_entity_poly.entity_id
_entity_poly.type
_entity_poly.pdbx_seq_one_letter_code
_entity_poly.pdbx_strand_id
1 'polypeptide(L)'
;MKRLLVLASILVGIMAFTVAAQEKFERDIVTTPAGNLEITFIGHGTLMFTFGGKVIHVDPWSNMADYAKLPKANIILLTHDHGDHLDLKALDTLRTEKTTVVLTETCAKRVKGGVVMSNGDVKTIQGLKIEAVPAYNIVHMSSQGNPFHPKDIGNGYVITFGDKRVYVAGDTENVPEMKGLKEIDIAFLPM
;
A
#
# COMPACT_ATOMS: atom_id res chain seq x y z
N MET A 1 61.49 14.54 47.09
CA MET A 1 60.55 14.92 46.01
C MET A 1 59.82 13.67 45.51
N LYS A 2 58.55 13.42 45.95
CA LYS A 2 57.74 12.27 45.53
C LYS A 2 56.90 12.68 44.33
N ARG A 3 57.09 12.01 43.18
CA ARG A 3 56.27 12.23 41.97
C ARG A 3 55.01 11.37 42.08
N LEU A 4 53.86 12.05 42.08
CA LEU A 4 52.54 11.42 42.02
C LEU A 4 52.20 11.13 40.58
N LEU A 5 52.04 9.83 40.22
CA LEU A 5 51.52 9.41 38.91
C LEU A 5 49.96 9.35 39.03
N VAL A 6 49.32 10.17 38.24
CA VAL A 6 47.85 10.13 38.06
C VAL A 6 47.57 9.25 36.86
N LEU A 7 47.00 8.05 37.08
CA LEU A 7 46.45 7.21 36.01
C LEU A 7 45.05 7.72 35.68
N ALA A 8 44.86 8.24 34.50
CA ALA A 8 43.56 8.58 33.96
C ALA A 8 43.00 7.32 33.21
N SER A 9 42.00 6.69 33.79
CA SER A 9 41.27 5.59 33.15
C SER A 9 40.25 6.15 32.16
N ILE A 10 40.50 5.95 30.87
CA ILE A 10 39.54 6.29 29.82
C ILE A 10 38.53 5.13 29.71
N LEU A 11 37.31 5.38 30.15
CA LEU A 11 36.18 4.44 29.99
C LEU A 11 35.62 4.63 28.56
N VAL A 12 35.98 3.73 27.65
CA VAL A 12 35.37 3.70 26.30
C VAL A 12 34.04 2.96 26.41
N GLY A 13 32.97 3.73 26.46
CA GLY A 13 31.61 3.18 26.38
C GLY A 13 31.35 2.65 24.96
N ILE A 14 31.26 1.34 24.81
CA ILE A 14 30.79 0.69 23.57
C ILE A 14 29.28 0.87 23.53
N MET A 15 28.81 1.84 22.74
CA MET A 15 27.41 1.95 22.38
C MET A 15 27.07 0.81 21.41
N ALA A 16 26.45 -0.26 21.89
CA ALA A 16 25.89 -1.30 21.04
C ALA A 16 24.65 -0.72 20.32
N PHE A 17 24.82 -0.38 19.05
CA PHE A 17 23.67 -0.10 18.17
C PHE A 17 23.00 -1.44 17.86
N THR A 18 21.84 -1.71 18.48
CA THR A 18 20.96 -2.78 18.03
C THR A 18 20.36 -2.36 16.70
N VAL A 19 20.90 -2.88 15.61
CA VAL A 19 20.23 -2.82 14.30
C VAL A 19 19.00 -3.70 14.44
N ALA A 20 17.82 -3.10 14.57
CA ALA A 20 16.57 -3.83 14.48
C ALA A 20 16.55 -4.52 13.11
N ALA A 21 16.35 -5.84 13.10
CA ALA A 21 16.22 -6.59 11.86
C ALA A 21 15.02 -6.01 11.09
N GLN A 22 15.29 -5.40 9.94
CA GLN A 22 14.25 -4.91 9.05
C GLN A 22 13.53 -6.13 8.48
N GLU A 23 12.21 -6.16 8.55
CA GLU A 23 11.41 -7.22 7.91
C GLU A 23 11.81 -7.30 6.42
N LYS A 24 12.19 -8.50 5.99
CA LYS A 24 12.72 -8.70 4.64
C LYS A 24 11.58 -9.19 3.74
N PHE A 25 10.92 -8.25 3.08
CA PHE A 25 9.94 -8.56 2.03
C PHE A 25 10.63 -8.79 0.69
N GLU A 26 10.04 -9.65 -0.14
CA GLU A 26 10.43 -9.76 -1.55
C GLU A 26 10.15 -8.45 -2.28
N ARG A 27 10.99 -8.14 -3.27
CA ARG A 27 10.91 -6.90 -4.02
C ARG A 27 11.27 -7.11 -5.48
N ASP A 28 10.52 -6.43 -6.34
CA ASP A 28 10.84 -6.29 -7.75
C ASP A 28 11.18 -4.84 -8.09
N ILE A 29 12.08 -4.66 -9.05
CA ILE A 29 12.43 -3.35 -9.60
C ILE A 29 12.09 -3.33 -11.08
N VAL A 30 11.20 -2.43 -11.46
CA VAL A 30 10.79 -2.21 -12.84
C VAL A 30 11.33 -0.85 -13.30
N THR A 31 12.17 -0.86 -14.34
CA THR A 31 12.73 0.38 -14.91
C THR A 31 11.69 1.08 -15.76
N THR A 32 11.55 2.40 -15.55
CA THR A 32 10.73 3.28 -16.38
C THR A 32 11.58 4.48 -16.83
N PRO A 33 11.19 5.20 -17.88
CA PRO A 33 11.88 6.44 -18.30
C PRO A 33 11.88 7.54 -17.21
N ALA A 34 10.94 7.47 -16.25
CA ALA A 34 10.82 8.44 -15.16
C ALA A 34 11.48 7.96 -13.85
N GLY A 35 12.24 6.87 -13.88
CA GLY A 35 12.92 6.27 -12.73
C GLY A 35 12.43 4.85 -12.42
N ASN A 36 13.03 4.22 -11.44
CA ASN A 36 12.68 2.87 -11.04
C ASN A 36 11.39 2.85 -10.20
N LEU A 37 10.49 1.94 -10.55
CA LEU A 37 9.39 1.51 -9.70
C LEU A 37 9.87 0.32 -8.86
N GLU A 38 9.93 0.46 -7.55
CA GLU A 38 10.14 -0.65 -6.63
C GLU A 38 8.77 -1.15 -6.14
N ILE A 39 8.56 -2.46 -6.24
CA ILE A 39 7.35 -3.15 -5.79
C ILE A 39 7.75 -4.04 -4.62
N THR A 40 7.15 -3.86 -3.47
CA THR A 40 7.38 -4.68 -2.27
C THR A 40 6.14 -5.52 -2.00
N PHE A 41 6.33 -6.84 -1.92
CA PHE A 41 5.27 -7.81 -1.65
C PHE A 41 5.17 -8.02 -0.14
N ILE A 42 4.18 -7.40 0.51
CA ILE A 42 4.03 -7.50 1.97
C ILE A 42 3.28 -8.78 2.34
N GLY A 43 2.30 -9.17 1.53
CA GLY A 43 1.54 -10.40 1.71
C GLY A 43 0.04 -10.17 1.66
N HIS A 44 -0.75 -11.24 1.43
CA HIS A 44 -2.18 -11.14 1.16
C HIS A 44 -2.43 -10.18 -0.01
N GLY A 45 -3.41 -9.28 0.08
CA GLY A 45 -3.64 -8.19 -0.89
C GLY A 45 -2.75 -6.96 -0.72
N THR A 46 -1.83 -6.97 0.27
CA THR A 46 -1.06 -5.80 0.66
C THR A 46 0.20 -5.62 -0.16
N LEU A 47 0.35 -4.44 -0.75
CA LEU A 47 1.51 -4.05 -1.55
C LEU A 47 2.07 -2.70 -1.08
N MET A 48 3.37 -2.49 -1.32
CA MET A 48 3.99 -1.18 -1.21
C MET A 48 4.76 -0.86 -2.49
N PHE A 49 4.51 0.31 -3.05
CA PHE A 49 5.25 0.84 -4.19
C PHE A 49 6.12 2.00 -3.77
N THR A 50 7.34 2.07 -4.32
CA THR A 50 8.19 3.27 -4.19
C THR A 50 8.51 3.78 -5.59
N PHE A 51 8.16 5.04 -5.86
CA PHE A 51 8.38 5.67 -7.17
C PHE A 51 8.53 7.19 -7.05
N GLY A 52 9.56 7.75 -7.68
CA GLY A 52 9.79 9.21 -7.69
C GLY A 52 9.86 9.83 -6.29
N GLY A 53 10.44 9.11 -5.33
CA GLY A 53 10.55 9.53 -3.92
C GLY A 53 9.23 9.45 -3.13
N LYS A 54 8.19 8.84 -3.69
CA LYS A 54 6.89 8.62 -3.02
C LYS A 54 6.74 7.16 -2.63
N VAL A 55 6.08 6.95 -1.49
CA VAL A 55 5.69 5.63 -0.97
C VAL A 55 4.17 5.52 -1.05
N ILE A 56 3.71 4.47 -1.71
CA ILE A 56 2.29 4.14 -1.88
C ILE A 56 2.03 2.80 -1.23
N HIS A 57 1.14 2.75 -0.24
CA HIS A 57 0.66 1.51 0.34
C HIS A 57 -0.72 1.17 -0.20
N VAL A 58 -0.94 -0.11 -0.50
CA VAL A 58 -2.27 -0.64 -0.89
C VAL A 58 -2.71 -1.61 0.19
N ASP A 59 -3.92 -1.43 0.67
CA ASP A 59 -4.61 -2.28 1.64
C ASP A 59 -3.71 -2.72 2.81
N PRO A 60 -3.12 -1.78 3.57
CA PRO A 60 -2.21 -2.12 4.65
C PRO A 60 -2.95 -2.87 5.76
N TRP A 61 -2.46 -4.09 6.11
CA TRP A 61 -3.04 -4.97 7.12
C TRP A 61 -2.02 -5.36 8.19
N SER A 62 -2.28 -5.05 9.46
CA SER A 62 -1.35 -5.22 10.59
C SER A 62 -0.94 -6.69 10.84
N ASN A 63 -1.69 -7.67 10.31
CA ASN A 63 -1.30 -9.08 10.42
C ASN A 63 -0.16 -9.45 9.46
N MET A 64 0.10 -8.64 8.43
CA MET A 64 1.13 -8.92 7.42
C MET A 64 2.47 -8.25 7.76
N ALA A 65 2.46 -7.11 8.49
CA ALA A 65 3.68 -6.36 8.77
C ALA A 65 3.58 -5.50 10.03
N ASP A 66 4.73 -5.21 10.63
CA ASP A 66 4.88 -4.13 11.60
C ASP A 66 5.09 -2.79 10.86
N TYR A 67 4.00 -2.08 10.60
CA TYR A 67 4.02 -0.82 9.85
C TYR A 67 4.80 0.31 10.53
N ALA A 68 5.14 0.18 11.82
CA ALA A 68 6.04 1.13 12.48
C ALA A 68 7.48 1.05 11.95
N LYS A 69 7.85 -0.06 11.32
CA LYS A 69 9.17 -0.30 10.70
C LYS A 69 9.20 0.03 9.21
N LEU A 70 8.04 0.31 8.61
CA LEU A 70 7.93 0.66 7.19
C LEU A 70 7.89 2.17 6.99
N PRO A 71 8.26 2.67 5.80
CA PRO A 71 8.22 4.10 5.51
C PRO A 71 6.77 4.61 5.54
N LYS A 72 6.61 5.86 6.03
CA LYS A 72 5.32 6.56 6.01
C LYS A 72 4.81 6.73 4.59
N ALA A 73 3.49 6.69 4.45
CA ALA A 73 2.84 6.79 3.16
C ALA A 73 2.74 8.24 2.65
N ASN A 74 3.01 8.42 1.36
CA ASN A 74 2.53 9.58 0.61
C ASN A 74 1.07 9.33 0.17
N ILE A 75 0.78 8.13 -0.31
CA ILE A 75 -0.55 7.72 -0.75
C ILE A 75 -0.89 6.37 -0.10
N ILE A 76 -2.13 6.22 0.37
CA ILE A 76 -2.70 4.93 0.76
C ILE A 76 -3.91 4.69 -0.13
N LEU A 77 -3.96 3.53 -0.79
CA LEU A 77 -5.10 3.08 -1.59
C LEU A 77 -5.84 2.01 -0.80
N LEU A 78 -7.15 2.17 -0.63
CA LEU A 78 -8.03 1.19 0.01
C LEU A 78 -9.03 0.70 -1.04
N THR A 79 -9.00 -0.61 -1.31
CA THR A 79 -9.85 -1.22 -2.35
C THR A 79 -11.28 -1.39 -1.88
N HIS A 80 -11.48 -1.81 -0.63
CA HIS A 80 -12.81 -2.02 -0.02
C HIS A 80 -12.72 -2.03 1.51
N ASP A 81 -13.84 -2.20 2.21
CA ASP A 81 -13.96 -1.99 3.65
C ASP A 81 -13.88 -3.26 4.51
N HIS A 82 -13.47 -4.41 3.97
CA HIS A 82 -13.18 -5.60 4.77
C HIS A 82 -11.96 -5.39 5.66
N GLY A 83 -11.91 -6.11 6.80
CA GLY A 83 -10.93 -5.84 7.87
C GLY A 83 -9.48 -6.17 7.51
N ASP A 84 -9.26 -7.01 6.52
CA ASP A 84 -7.97 -7.41 5.96
C ASP A 84 -7.48 -6.48 4.83
N HIS A 85 -8.29 -5.50 4.42
CA HIS A 85 -7.96 -4.44 3.46
C HIS A 85 -8.06 -3.04 4.08
N LEU A 86 -8.99 -2.82 5.02
CA LEU A 86 -9.14 -1.59 5.77
C LEU A 86 -8.82 -1.82 7.25
N ASP A 87 -7.57 -1.72 7.61
CA ASP A 87 -7.07 -1.79 8.98
C ASP A 87 -6.71 -0.38 9.49
N LEU A 88 -7.51 0.14 10.41
CA LEU A 88 -7.33 1.49 10.96
C LEU A 88 -6.00 1.64 11.70
N LYS A 89 -5.50 0.58 12.37
CA LYS A 89 -4.22 0.62 13.09
C LYS A 89 -3.04 0.76 12.12
N ALA A 90 -3.04 0.00 11.03
CA ALA A 90 -2.02 0.12 9.98
C ALA A 90 -2.10 1.50 9.30
N LEU A 91 -3.32 1.95 8.99
CA LEU A 91 -3.57 3.25 8.38
C LEU A 91 -3.04 4.39 9.26
N ASP A 92 -3.39 4.43 10.55
CA ASP A 92 -2.95 5.48 11.47
C ASP A 92 -1.44 5.46 11.67
N THR A 93 -0.83 4.25 11.67
CA THR A 93 0.62 4.11 11.74
C THR A 93 1.32 4.70 10.52
N LEU A 94 0.76 4.53 9.31
CA LEU A 94 1.36 4.99 8.06
C LEU A 94 1.09 6.46 7.75
N ARG A 95 -0.03 7.01 8.24
CA ARG A 95 -0.47 8.38 7.92
C ARG A 95 0.44 9.45 8.50
N THR A 96 0.54 10.53 7.76
CA THR A 96 1.04 11.84 8.18
C THR A 96 0.06 12.91 7.69
N GLU A 97 0.26 14.15 8.07
CA GLU A 97 -0.55 15.28 7.55
C GLU A 97 -0.46 15.44 6.02
N LYS A 98 0.62 14.90 5.41
CA LYS A 98 0.86 14.96 3.96
C LYS A 98 0.33 13.74 3.20
N THR A 99 -0.17 12.72 3.91
CA THR A 99 -0.67 11.49 3.30
C THR A 99 -2.03 11.72 2.67
N THR A 100 -2.19 11.34 1.41
CA THR A 100 -3.50 11.26 0.74
C THR A 100 -4.02 9.84 0.82
N VAL A 101 -5.17 9.64 1.45
CA VAL A 101 -5.87 8.34 1.43
C VAL A 101 -6.90 8.36 0.31
N VAL A 102 -6.80 7.43 -0.64
CA VAL A 102 -7.76 7.18 -1.71
C VAL A 102 -8.58 5.97 -1.31
N LEU A 103 -9.89 6.05 -1.41
CA LEU A 103 -10.78 5.06 -0.82
C LEU A 103 -12.15 5.03 -1.50
N THR A 104 -12.92 3.98 -1.23
CA THR A 104 -14.32 3.86 -1.68
C THR A 104 -15.27 4.63 -0.77
N GLU A 105 -16.52 4.80 -1.21
CA GLU A 105 -17.59 5.41 -0.40
C GLU A 105 -17.83 4.63 0.91
N THR A 106 -17.73 3.30 0.88
CA THR A 106 -17.92 2.46 2.08
C THR A 106 -16.75 2.63 3.06
N CYS A 107 -15.51 2.72 2.57
CA CYS A 107 -14.35 3.02 3.41
C CYS A 107 -14.45 4.43 4.05
N ALA A 108 -15.03 5.41 3.35
CA ALA A 108 -15.19 6.77 3.84
C ALA A 108 -16.11 6.89 5.08
N LYS A 109 -16.97 5.90 5.31
CA LYS A 109 -17.79 5.81 6.53
C LYS A 109 -16.92 5.56 7.77
N ARG A 110 -15.77 4.94 7.62
CA ARG A 110 -14.85 4.55 8.70
C ARG A 110 -13.58 5.42 8.75
N VAL A 111 -13.14 5.97 7.61
CA VAL A 111 -11.89 6.76 7.46
C VAL A 111 -12.24 8.20 7.11
N LYS A 112 -11.88 9.14 7.98
CA LYS A 112 -12.10 10.56 7.73
C LYS A 112 -10.98 11.18 6.88
N GLY A 113 -11.36 12.14 6.01
CA GLY A 113 -10.40 12.97 5.28
C GLY A 113 -9.68 12.25 4.14
N GLY A 114 -10.36 11.32 3.45
CA GLY A 114 -9.88 10.67 2.23
C GLY A 114 -10.44 11.28 0.96
N VAL A 115 -9.85 10.92 -0.17
CA VAL A 115 -10.34 11.21 -1.53
C VAL A 115 -11.18 10.01 -1.97
N VAL A 116 -12.48 10.18 -2.01
CA VAL A 116 -13.38 9.14 -2.50
C VAL A 116 -13.23 9.01 -4.01
N MET A 117 -13.12 7.77 -4.48
CA MET A 117 -13.19 7.39 -5.89
C MET A 117 -14.25 6.31 -6.09
N SER A 118 -15.08 6.51 -7.08
CA SER A 118 -16.06 5.53 -7.57
C SER A 118 -15.52 4.82 -8.81
N ASN A 119 -16.08 3.65 -9.15
CA ASN A 119 -15.72 2.93 -10.37
C ASN A 119 -15.85 3.86 -11.60
N GLY A 120 -14.80 3.92 -12.41
CA GLY A 120 -14.70 4.79 -13.59
C GLY A 120 -14.05 6.15 -13.32
N ASP A 121 -13.83 6.53 -12.06
CA ASP A 121 -13.12 7.78 -11.74
C ASP A 121 -11.66 7.70 -12.16
N VAL A 122 -11.15 8.83 -12.66
CA VAL A 122 -9.74 9.03 -12.97
C VAL A 122 -9.27 10.31 -12.29
N LYS A 123 -8.26 10.20 -11.41
CA LYS A 123 -7.72 11.35 -10.69
C LYS A 123 -6.19 11.36 -10.75
N THR A 124 -5.61 12.54 -10.71
CA THR A 124 -4.16 12.71 -10.48
C THR A 124 -3.93 13.04 -9.01
N ILE A 125 -3.32 12.10 -8.30
CA ILE A 125 -3.03 12.20 -6.86
C ILE A 125 -1.52 12.30 -6.68
N GLN A 126 -1.06 13.40 -6.13
CA GLN A 126 0.37 13.69 -5.92
C GLN A 126 1.25 13.43 -7.16
N GLY A 127 0.71 13.70 -8.36
CA GLY A 127 1.40 13.51 -9.63
C GLY A 127 1.31 12.10 -10.23
N LEU A 128 0.63 11.15 -9.59
CA LEU A 128 0.32 9.83 -10.15
C LEU A 128 -1.11 9.79 -10.67
N LYS A 129 -1.29 9.31 -11.90
CA LYS A 129 -2.62 9.03 -12.45
C LYS A 129 -3.13 7.74 -11.83
N ILE A 130 -4.31 7.78 -11.24
CA ILE A 130 -5.00 6.65 -10.61
C ILE A 130 -6.39 6.55 -11.22
N GLU A 131 -6.74 5.36 -11.68
CA GLU A 131 -8.02 5.03 -12.27
C GLU A 131 -8.70 3.99 -11.35
N ALA A 132 -9.91 4.26 -10.90
CA ALA A 132 -10.71 3.30 -10.14
C ALA A 132 -11.51 2.43 -11.11
N VAL A 133 -11.42 1.13 -10.96
CA VAL A 133 -12.11 0.15 -11.82
C VAL A 133 -12.98 -0.77 -10.97
N PRO A 134 -14.05 -1.38 -11.52
CA PRO A 134 -14.91 -2.27 -10.75
C PRO A 134 -14.17 -3.48 -10.19
N ALA A 135 -14.46 -3.81 -8.94
CA ALA A 135 -13.98 -5.00 -8.24
C ALA A 135 -15.16 -5.65 -7.51
N TYR A 136 -15.59 -6.85 -7.94
CA TYR A 136 -16.73 -7.54 -7.35
C TYR A 136 -16.79 -9.04 -7.69
N ASN A 137 -17.64 -9.78 -6.96
CA ASN A 137 -17.91 -11.20 -7.23
C ASN A 137 -19.14 -11.37 -8.15
N ILE A 138 -19.07 -12.37 -9.04
CA ILE A 138 -20.15 -12.80 -9.94
C ILE A 138 -20.58 -14.26 -9.73
N VAL A 139 -19.72 -15.08 -9.12
CA VAL A 139 -19.94 -16.50 -8.87
C VAL A 139 -19.93 -16.83 -7.39
N HIS A 140 -18.92 -16.36 -6.64
CA HIS A 140 -18.79 -16.68 -5.22
C HIS A 140 -19.75 -15.86 -4.35
N MET A 141 -20.66 -16.61 -3.72
CA MET A 141 -21.74 -16.07 -2.90
C MET A 141 -21.61 -16.53 -1.46
N SER A 142 -22.06 -15.72 -0.53
CA SER A 142 -22.25 -16.09 0.87
C SER A 142 -23.34 -17.18 0.99
N SER A 143 -23.46 -17.80 2.17
CA SER A 143 -24.53 -18.75 2.48
C SER A 143 -25.94 -18.18 2.34
N GLN A 144 -26.08 -16.85 2.31
CA GLN A 144 -27.33 -16.13 2.12
C GLN A 144 -27.60 -15.78 0.64
N GLY A 145 -26.71 -16.19 -0.29
CA GLY A 145 -26.84 -15.93 -1.72
C GLY A 145 -26.43 -14.50 -2.15
N ASN A 146 -25.80 -13.73 -1.28
CA ASN A 146 -25.25 -12.42 -1.62
C ASN A 146 -23.79 -12.55 -2.03
N PRO A 147 -23.29 -11.77 -3.02
CA PRO A 147 -21.88 -11.73 -3.35
C PRO A 147 -21.03 -11.35 -2.12
N PHE A 148 -19.86 -11.98 -1.94
CA PHE A 148 -18.93 -11.53 -0.89
C PHE A 148 -18.47 -10.08 -1.11
N HIS A 149 -18.25 -9.70 -2.38
CA HIS A 149 -17.95 -8.34 -2.81
C HIS A 149 -19.03 -7.90 -3.80
N PRO A 150 -20.03 -7.12 -3.35
CA PRO A 150 -21.10 -6.64 -4.22
C PRO A 150 -20.58 -5.66 -5.27
N LYS A 151 -21.22 -5.63 -6.45
CA LYS A 151 -20.90 -4.68 -7.51
C LYS A 151 -21.06 -3.23 -7.02
N ASP A 152 -20.22 -2.35 -7.53
CA ASP A 152 -20.20 -0.89 -7.26
C ASP A 152 -19.78 -0.51 -5.81
N ILE A 153 -19.27 -1.47 -5.02
CA ILE A 153 -18.81 -1.22 -3.64
C ILE A 153 -17.28 -1.12 -3.58
N GLY A 154 -16.58 -2.10 -4.15
CA GLY A 154 -15.12 -2.14 -4.18
C GLY A 154 -14.52 -1.49 -5.43
N ASN A 155 -13.27 -1.06 -5.30
CA ASN A 155 -12.42 -0.60 -6.40
C ASN A 155 -11.22 -1.51 -6.57
N GLY A 156 -10.90 -1.90 -7.80
CA GLY A 156 -9.51 -2.08 -8.21
C GLY A 156 -8.92 -0.73 -8.62
N TYR A 157 -7.61 -0.63 -8.70
CA TYR A 157 -6.93 0.58 -9.13
C TYR A 157 -5.93 0.30 -10.24
N VAL A 158 -5.94 1.13 -11.30
CA VAL A 158 -4.85 1.21 -12.27
C VAL A 158 -4.03 2.45 -11.95
N ILE A 159 -2.75 2.24 -11.61
CA ILE A 159 -1.82 3.30 -11.24
C ILE A 159 -0.78 3.43 -12.34
N THR A 160 -0.53 4.66 -12.81
CA THR A 160 0.49 4.92 -13.83
C THR A 160 1.79 5.42 -13.19
N PHE A 161 2.87 4.65 -13.35
CA PHE A 161 4.21 4.95 -12.89
C PHE A 161 5.12 5.20 -14.11
N GLY A 162 5.34 6.46 -14.47
CA GLY A 162 6.02 6.78 -15.72
C GLY A 162 5.23 6.30 -16.93
N ASP A 163 5.78 5.33 -17.68
CA ASP A 163 5.13 4.66 -18.81
C ASP A 163 4.46 3.33 -18.43
N LYS A 164 4.58 2.89 -17.17
CA LYS A 164 4.05 1.59 -16.70
C LYS A 164 2.68 1.74 -16.06
N ARG A 165 1.74 0.92 -16.52
CA ARG A 165 0.39 0.82 -15.95
C ARG A 165 0.28 -0.44 -15.09
N VAL A 166 0.07 -0.23 -13.80
CA VAL A 166 0.00 -1.30 -12.79
C VAL A 166 -1.44 -1.43 -12.32
N TYR A 167 -2.02 -2.58 -12.51
CA TYR A 167 -3.38 -2.92 -12.05
C TYR A 167 -3.32 -3.68 -10.73
N VAL A 168 -3.96 -3.15 -9.70
CA VAL A 168 -4.22 -3.85 -8.43
C VAL A 168 -5.72 -4.12 -8.38
N ALA A 169 -6.09 -5.39 -8.43
CA ALA A 169 -7.48 -5.78 -8.65
C ALA A 169 -8.38 -5.59 -7.41
N GLY A 170 -7.80 -5.64 -6.19
CA GLY A 170 -8.57 -5.84 -4.97
C GLY A 170 -9.24 -7.22 -4.99
N ASP A 171 -10.26 -7.42 -4.16
CA ASP A 171 -11.01 -8.66 -4.11
C ASP A 171 -12.10 -8.65 -5.18
N THR A 172 -11.83 -9.35 -6.25
CA THR A 172 -12.71 -9.42 -7.42
C THR A 172 -12.60 -10.78 -8.12
N GLU A 173 -13.61 -11.15 -8.84
CA GLU A 173 -13.52 -12.20 -9.84
C GLU A 173 -13.20 -11.61 -11.22
N ASN A 174 -13.09 -12.49 -12.23
CA ASN A 174 -12.86 -12.06 -13.62
C ASN A 174 -14.12 -11.40 -14.19
N VAL A 175 -14.34 -10.15 -13.81
CA VAL A 175 -15.51 -9.38 -14.21
C VAL A 175 -15.40 -8.89 -15.66
N PRO A 176 -16.54 -8.69 -16.37
CA PRO A 176 -16.52 -8.27 -17.78
C PRO A 176 -15.75 -6.97 -18.05
N GLU A 177 -15.76 -6.04 -17.10
CA GLU A 177 -15.11 -4.73 -17.18
C GLU A 177 -13.58 -4.84 -17.31
N MET A 178 -12.96 -5.93 -16.80
CA MET A 178 -11.51 -6.17 -16.95
C MET A 178 -11.08 -6.27 -18.41
N LYS A 179 -11.96 -6.72 -19.33
CA LYS A 179 -11.68 -6.76 -20.77
C LYS A 179 -11.46 -5.36 -21.36
N GLY A 180 -11.98 -4.34 -20.69
CA GLY A 180 -11.80 -2.94 -21.07
C GLY A 180 -10.47 -2.35 -20.67
N LEU A 181 -9.72 -2.99 -19.75
CA LEU A 181 -8.42 -2.52 -19.32
C LEU A 181 -7.42 -2.63 -20.49
N LYS A 182 -6.73 -1.54 -20.78
CA LYS A 182 -5.77 -1.46 -21.90
C LYS A 182 -4.37 -1.20 -21.35
N GLU A 183 -3.38 -1.72 -22.08
CA GLU A 183 -1.96 -1.41 -21.82
C GLU A 183 -1.56 -1.63 -20.36
N ILE A 184 -2.02 -2.73 -19.75
CA ILE A 184 -1.59 -3.11 -18.41
C ILE A 184 -0.25 -3.84 -18.51
N ASP A 185 0.79 -3.28 -17.91
CA ASP A 185 2.13 -3.88 -17.87
C ASP A 185 2.26 -4.90 -16.75
N ILE A 186 1.62 -4.64 -15.60
CA ILE A 186 1.68 -5.49 -14.40
C ILE A 186 0.29 -5.59 -13.79
N ALA A 187 -0.11 -6.79 -13.36
CA ALA A 187 -1.39 -7.01 -12.68
C ALA A 187 -1.20 -7.83 -11.40
N PHE A 188 -1.80 -7.37 -10.31
CA PHE A 188 -1.94 -8.09 -9.04
C PHE A 188 -3.39 -8.55 -8.92
N LEU A 189 -3.58 -9.86 -9.00
CA LEU A 189 -4.89 -10.50 -9.04
C LEU A 189 -5.09 -11.37 -7.80
N PRO A 190 -6.30 -11.43 -7.21
CA PRO A 190 -6.60 -12.37 -6.16
C PRO A 190 -6.58 -13.80 -6.71
N MET A 191 -6.12 -14.76 -5.87
CA MET A 191 -6.07 -16.18 -6.23
C MET A 191 -6.97 -17.00 -5.31
#